data_1296203ee2974b23988f6b032d019cd8
#
_entry.id   1296203ee2974b23988f6b032d019cd8
#
_cell.length_a   1.000
_cell.length_b   1.000
_cell.length_c   1.000
_cell.angle_alpha   90.00
_cell.angle_beta   90.00
_cell.angle_gamma   90.00
#
_symmetry.space_group_name_H-M   'P 1'
#
loop_
_entity.id
_entity.type
_entity.pdbx_description
1 polymer ?
#
loop_
_entity_poly.entity_id
_entity_poly.type
_entity_poly.pdbx_seq_one_letter_code
_entity_poly.pdbx_strand_id
1 'polypeptide(L)'
;MKEYQIKFTPETAGILSKFHPENKKQIKASLKTLQKDPNPGSDLQEELSGFKSYKLKRYRILYKIDEEHNCIRIYHIGHRSDVYEQFKTLLNKFT
;
A
#
# COMPACT_ATOMS: atom_id res chain seq x y z
N MET A 1 -12.10 -18.94 6.45
CA MET A 1 -12.09 -17.48 6.38
C MET A 1 -11.70 -17.02 4.99
N LYS A 2 -12.40 -16.02 4.49
CA LYS A 2 -12.07 -15.48 3.17
C LYS A 2 -10.86 -14.54 3.27
N GLU A 3 -9.91 -14.73 2.39
CA GLU A 3 -8.82 -13.79 2.26
C GLU A 3 -9.31 -12.52 1.57
N TYR A 4 -8.67 -11.39 1.89
CA TYR A 4 -8.95 -10.14 1.21
C TYR A 4 -8.38 -10.17 -0.20
N GLN A 5 -9.08 -9.53 -1.12
CA GLN A 5 -8.55 -9.35 -2.47
C GLN A 5 -7.63 -8.13 -2.48
N ILE A 6 -6.56 -8.21 -3.25
CA ILE A 6 -5.66 -7.07 -3.42
C ILE A 6 -6.04 -6.34 -4.70
N LYS A 7 -6.24 -5.02 -4.59
CA LYS A 7 -6.50 -4.17 -5.74
C LYS A 7 -5.51 -3.02 -5.77
N PHE A 8 -5.01 -2.71 -6.94
CA PHE A 8 -4.05 -1.62 -7.14
C PHE A 8 -4.70 -0.46 -7.84
N THR A 9 -4.32 0.77 -7.47
CA THR A 9 -4.62 1.92 -8.29
C THR A 9 -3.74 1.85 -9.55
N PRO A 10 -4.13 2.50 -10.65
CA PRO A 10 -3.29 2.52 -11.85
C PRO A 10 -1.88 3.04 -11.59
N GLU A 11 -1.75 4.07 -10.76
CA GLU A 11 -0.47 4.64 -10.39
C GLU A 11 0.40 3.62 -9.67
N THR A 12 -0.19 2.90 -8.71
CA THR A 12 0.54 1.91 -7.92
C THR A 12 0.97 0.72 -8.78
N ALA A 13 0.11 0.27 -9.69
CA ALA A 13 0.46 -0.80 -10.60
C ALA A 13 1.67 -0.40 -11.47
N GLY A 14 1.69 0.85 -11.94
CA GLY A 14 2.80 1.38 -12.70
C GLY A 14 4.09 1.45 -11.90
N ILE A 15 4.00 1.88 -10.64
CA ILE A 15 5.16 1.94 -9.74
C ILE A 15 5.73 0.53 -9.53
N LEU A 16 4.84 -0.43 -9.22
CA LEU A 16 5.27 -1.80 -8.96
C LEU A 16 5.97 -2.42 -10.18
N SER A 17 5.47 -2.12 -11.38
CA SER A 17 6.05 -2.67 -12.62
C SER A 17 7.50 -2.25 -12.83
N LYS A 18 7.91 -1.12 -12.25
CA LYS A 18 9.26 -0.57 -12.41
C LYS A 18 10.24 -1.04 -11.34
N PHE A 19 9.77 -1.75 -10.33
CA PHE A 19 10.63 -2.24 -9.28
C PHE A 19 11.52 -3.38 -9.79
N HIS A 20 12.71 -3.48 -9.21
CA HIS A 20 13.61 -4.61 -9.45
C HIS A 20 12.87 -5.93 -9.11
N PRO A 21 13.11 -7.02 -9.86
CA PRO A 21 12.40 -8.29 -9.62
C PRO A 21 12.46 -8.79 -8.19
N GLU A 22 13.59 -8.65 -7.50
CA GLU A 22 13.70 -9.06 -6.10
C GLU A 22 12.79 -8.26 -5.19
N ASN A 23 12.71 -6.94 -5.42
CA ASN A 23 11.83 -6.09 -4.64
C ASN A 23 10.36 -6.40 -4.92
N LYS A 24 10.02 -6.67 -6.18
CA LYS A 24 8.67 -7.12 -6.53
C LYS A 24 8.28 -8.38 -5.79
N LYS A 25 9.20 -9.33 -5.71
CA LYS A 25 8.97 -10.60 -5.03
C LYS A 25 8.66 -10.38 -3.56
N GLN A 26 9.44 -9.51 -2.91
CA GLN A 26 9.24 -9.19 -1.50
C GLN A 26 7.92 -8.46 -1.27
N ILE A 27 7.57 -7.54 -2.15
CA ILE A 27 6.31 -6.81 -2.07
C ILE A 27 5.14 -7.78 -2.23
N LYS A 28 5.20 -8.67 -3.21
CA LYS A 28 4.15 -9.66 -3.41
C LYS A 28 3.98 -10.58 -2.21
N ALA A 29 5.08 -10.98 -1.57
CA ALA A 29 5.01 -11.79 -0.36
C ALA A 29 4.34 -11.02 0.78
N SER A 30 4.64 -9.73 0.92
CA SER A 30 4.00 -8.87 1.92
C SER A 30 2.51 -8.73 1.65
N LEU A 31 2.11 -8.61 0.39
CA LEU A 31 0.70 -8.52 0.03
C LEU A 31 -0.06 -9.79 0.40
N LYS A 32 0.56 -10.94 0.24
CA LYS A 32 -0.04 -12.21 0.69
C LYS A 32 -0.26 -12.23 2.20
N THR A 33 0.69 -11.70 2.94
CA THR A 33 0.56 -11.56 4.40
C THR A 33 -0.63 -10.68 4.74
N LEU A 34 -0.76 -9.54 4.06
CA LEU A 34 -1.86 -8.60 4.29
C LEU A 34 -3.21 -9.20 3.90
N GLN A 35 -3.26 -10.06 2.89
CA GLN A 35 -4.50 -10.72 2.48
C GLN A 35 -5.08 -11.57 3.60
N LYS A 36 -4.21 -12.20 4.39
CA LYS A 36 -4.64 -13.04 5.50
C LYS A 36 -4.99 -12.23 6.73
N ASP A 37 -4.25 -11.15 6.97
CA ASP A 37 -4.48 -10.26 8.10
C ASP A 37 -4.03 -8.85 7.72
N PRO A 38 -4.98 -7.94 7.43
CA PRO A 38 -4.63 -6.58 7.00
C PRO A 38 -4.28 -5.63 8.14
N ASN A 39 -4.35 -6.09 9.39
CA ASN A 39 -4.17 -5.22 10.55
C ASN A 39 -2.72 -4.87 10.93
N PRO A 40 -1.66 -5.58 10.49
CA PRO A 40 -0.30 -5.26 10.93
C PRO A 40 0.22 -3.88 10.53
N GLY A 41 -0.43 -3.21 9.59
CA GLY A 41 -0.01 -1.86 9.21
C GLY A 41 -0.29 -0.85 10.31
N SER A 42 0.50 0.22 10.33
CA SER A 42 0.29 1.34 11.24
C SER A 42 -0.70 2.34 10.65
N ASP A 43 -1.62 2.83 11.48
CA ASP A 43 -2.55 3.86 11.05
C ASP A 43 -1.84 5.19 10.86
N LEU A 44 -2.11 5.83 9.74
CA LEU A 44 -1.56 7.14 9.44
C LEU A 44 -2.46 8.23 10.02
N GLN A 45 -1.88 9.41 10.23
CA GLN A 45 -2.55 10.51 10.91
C GLN A 45 -2.74 11.71 9.98
N GLU A 46 -3.50 12.67 10.47
CA GLU A 46 -3.71 13.96 9.81
C GLU A 46 -4.23 13.82 8.37
N GLU A 47 -3.51 14.37 7.41
CA GLU A 47 -3.92 14.35 6.00
C GLU A 47 -4.04 12.95 5.42
N LEU A 48 -3.33 11.98 6.00
CA LEU A 48 -3.33 10.60 5.54
C LEU A 48 -4.20 9.70 6.43
N SER A 49 -5.04 10.29 7.26
CA SER A 49 -5.96 9.57 8.11
C SER A 49 -6.84 8.63 7.27
N GLY A 50 -7.04 7.43 7.77
CA GLY A 50 -7.80 6.39 7.05
C GLY A 50 -6.94 5.44 6.25
N PHE A 51 -5.68 5.80 6.01
CA PHE A 51 -4.73 4.91 5.35
C PHE A 51 -3.87 4.19 6.37
N LYS A 52 -3.34 3.05 5.95
CA LYS A 52 -2.39 2.28 6.76
C LYS A 52 -1.07 2.15 6.00
N SER A 53 0.02 2.01 6.75
CA SER A 53 1.35 1.82 6.18
C SER A 53 1.93 0.50 6.66
N TYR A 54 2.26 -0.39 5.72
CA TYR A 54 2.93 -1.64 6.03
C TYR A 54 4.42 -1.50 5.78
N LYS A 55 5.19 -1.87 6.78
CA LYS A 55 6.65 -1.72 6.76
C LYS A 55 7.30 -2.94 6.12
N LEU A 56 8.04 -2.72 5.04
CA LEU A 56 8.79 -3.77 4.35
C LEU A 56 10.21 -3.29 4.11
N LYS A 57 11.12 -3.56 5.04
CA LYS A 57 12.52 -3.12 4.95
C LYS A 57 12.60 -1.60 4.71
N ARG A 58 13.14 -1.19 3.57
CA ARG A 58 13.29 0.23 3.21
C ARG A 58 12.03 0.80 2.58
N TYR A 59 11.03 -0.04 2.31
CA TYR A 59 9.84 0.36 1.59
C TYR A 59 8.64 0.43 2.52
N ARG A 60 7.62 1.15 2.07
CA ARG A 60 6.33 1.23 2.75
C ARG A 60 5.24 1.01 1.72
N ILE A 61 4.24 0.23 2.10
CA ILE A 61 3.06 -0.01 1.28
C ILE A 61 1.91 0.74 1.94
N LEU A 62 1.35 1.72 1.24
CA LEU A 62 0.22 2.51 1.76
C LEU A 62 -1.07 1.93 1.22
N TYR A 63 -2.00 1.60 2.11
CA TYR A 63 -3.21 0.90 1.73
C TYR A 63 -4.40 1.29 2.59
N LYS A 64 -5.58 0.94 2.12
CA LYS A 64 -6.83 1.02 2.87
C LYS A 64 -7.50 -0.35 2.87
N ILE A 65 -8.16 -0.67 3.96
CA ILE A 65 -8.97 -1.88 4.08
C ILE A 65 -10.41 -1.51 3.74
N ASP A 66 -10.97 -2.16 2.74
CA ASP A 66 -12.36 -2.01 2.36
C ASP A 66 -13.12 -3.24 2.84
N GLU A 67 -13.69 -3.15 4.05
CA GLU A 67 -14.39 -4.27 4.66
C GLU A 67 -15.66 -4.63 3.88
N GLU A 68 -16.34 -3.64 3.34
CA GLU A 68 -17.58 -3.85 2.60
C GLU A 68 -17.35 -4.73 1.38
N HIS A 69 -16.25 -4.51 0.66
CA HIS A 69 -15.94 -5.26 -0.55
C HIS A 69 -14.90 -6.35 -0.33
N ASN A 70 -14.49 -6.57 0.91
CA ASN A 70 -13.51 -7.57 1.29
C ASN A 70 -12.22 -7.45 0.47
N CYS A 71 -11.71 -6.22 0.36
CA CYS A 71 -10.49 -5.98 -0.40
C CYS A 71 -9.55 -5.00 0.31
N ILE A 72 -8.28 -5.09 -0.08
CA ILE A 72 -7.25 -4.16 0.34
C ILE A 72 -6.84 -3.38 -0.90
N ARG A 73 -6.99 -2.06 -0.83
CA ARG A 73 -6.61 -1.19 -1.94
C ARG A 73 -5.23 -0.62 -1.68
N ILE A 74 -4.33 -0.86 -2.60
CA ILE A 74 -2.95 -0.37 -2.50
C ILE A 74 -2.87 0.96 -3.23
N TYR A 75 -2.56 2.02 -2.48
CA TYR A 75 -2.56 3.39 -3.00
C TYR A 75 -1.19 3.90 -3.36
N HIS A 76 -0.15 3.40 -2.71
CA HIS A 76 1.21 3.84 -3.03
C HIS A 76 2.22 2.86 -2.46
N ILE A 77 3.36 2.73 -3.13
CA ILE A 77 4.50 1.95 -2.66
C ILE A 77 5.74 2.78 -2.93
N GLY A 78 6.54 3.01 -1.91
CA GLY A 78 7.73 3.81 -2.09
C GLY A 78 8.73 3.62 -0.98
N HIS A 79 9.88 4.28 -1.13
CA HIS A 79 10.96 4.23 -0.14
C HIS A 79 10.52 4.96 1.13
N ARG A 80 10.92 4.42 2.28
CA ARG A 80 10.51 4.95 3.59
C ARG A 80 10.79 6.45 3.78
N SER A 81 11.82 6.96 3.10
CA SER A 81 12.20 8.36 3.25
C SER A 81 11.29 9.31 2.48
N ASP A 82 10.63 8.84 1.41
CA ASP A 82 9.92 9.70 0.48
C ASP A 82 8.44 9.37 0.32
N VAL A 83 8.03 8.18 0.73
CA VAL A 83 6.71 7.64 0.38
C VAL A 83 5.56 8.54 0.83
N TYR A 84 5.67 9.12 2.01
CA TYR A 84 4.58 9.93 2.56
C TYR A 84 4.44 11.26 1.83
N GLU A 85 5.55 11.91 1.52
CA GLU A 85 5.53 13.16 0.77
C GLU A 85 5.06 12.94 -0.66
N GLN A 86 5.52 11.86 -1.30
CA GLN A 86 5.08 11.50 -2.64
C GLN A 86 3.57 11.25 -2.66
N PHE A 87 3.06 10.55 -1.66
CA PHE A 87 1.65 10.24 -1.60
C PHE A 87 0.80 11.48 -1.34
N LYS A 88 1.25 12.38 -0.47
CA LYS A 88 0.56 13.65 -0.25
C LYS A 88 0.46 14.45 -1.54
N THR A 89 1.54 14.47 -2.32
CA THR A 89 1.55 15.16 -3.60
C THR A 89 0.52 14.56 -4.57
N LEU A 90 0.44 13.22 -4.61
CA LEU A 90 -0.54 12.54 -5.45
C LEU A 90 -1.97 12.87 -5.03
N LEU A 91 -2.25 12.85 -3.73
CA LEU A 91 -3.59 13.19 -3.22
C LEU A 91 -3.98 14.60 -3.60
N ASN A 92 -3.05 15.55 -3.52
CA ASN A 92 -3.32 16.94 -3.85
C ASN A 92 -3.66 17.15 -5.32
N LYS A 93 -3.18 16.27 -6.20
CA LYS A 93 -3.51 16.34 -7.63
C LYS A 93 -4.94 15.93 -7.94
N PHE A 94 -5.56 15.18 -7.05
CA PHE A 94 -6.93 14.67 -7.26
C PHE A 94 -7.99 15.48 -6.52
N THR A 95 -7.59 16.51 -5.84
CA THR A 95 -8.51 17.45 -5.17
C THR A 95 -8.56 18.82 -5.92
#